data_b7976706c73994236f94b08acf9e6b13
#
_entry.id   b7976706c73994236f94b08acf9e6b13
#
_cell.length_a   1.000
_cell.length_b   1.000
_cell.length_c   1.000
_cell.angle_alpha   90.00
_cell.angle_beta   90.00
_cell.angle_gamma   90.00
#
_symmetry.space_group_name_H-M   'P 1'
#
loop_
_entity.id
_entity.type
_entity.pdbx_description
1 polymer ?
#
loop_
_entity_poly.entity_id
_entity_poly.type
_entity_poly.pdbx_seq_one_letter_code
_entity_poly.pdbx_strand_id
1 'polypeptide(L)'
;MRGLRPGNQVSAASRLLLPAAACALAAALVMGFAQTAATPSAGDIVAADFVDVSSRVGVDFVHQAPHSSRKYLLETMGSGVALFDYDNDGRLDLFLVNGAPFPDFVPKGTIPQKTGPEYWNRLYHQKSDGSFEDVTARAGLEGAGYGMGVAVGDYDNDGNEDLYVTGLGGNHLYHNNGNGTFTDVTAKAGVGGSGWSTSAAWVDLDGDGFLDLVVLRYIVWDWDDVWCGARDNRGYCHPDVFPPISMLVYHNNGDGTFTEEAHQLGLDKPGKALGIAISDYDRDGHPDIFVANDSMLEFLFHNKGNGTFEEQGLEAGVAVDGDGRTFAGMGVDFADYDNDGWPDLIVDDLANQKYALFRNAGDGTFNYDSYVTGLAGVTLLHSGWGVRFFDYDNDGWKDLLVAQGHDLDTIEKTFPDLHYREPPLLLRNLGGKKFVNVGPASGDVFTQRWVGRGLAIGDIDNDGRVDAVITENGGPAHILMNRTATANHWLGIKLVGHKSNRDGIGAVIRVETSKGSQWVTVTTSSSYLSSSDVRAHFGLGADTAAKTVEIRWPSGIVQTLANVAGDRYLRVDEPTAAPNTKPTR
;
A
#
# COMPACT_ATOMS: atom_id res chain seq x y z
N MET A 1 61.69 -27.76 40.66
CA MET A 1 62.19 -27.42 42.00
C MET A 1 61.03 -26.84 42.79
N ARG A 2 60.70 -27.48 43.88
CA ARG A 2 60.08 -26.99 45.13
C ARG A 2 58.85 -26.12 45.00
N GLY A 3 57.70 -26.33 45.60
CA GLY A 3 57.30 -27.26 46.63
C GLY A 3 56.20 -26.69 47.52
N LEU A 4 55.17 -27.55 47.79
CA LEU A 4 54.39 -27.62 49.05
C LEU A 4 53.42 -26.49 49.46
N ARG A 5 52.11 -26.70 49.36
CA ARG A 5 51.08 -27.15 50.36
C ARG A 5 51.12 -26.50 51.76
N PRO A 6 50.03 -26.55 52.55
CA PRO A 6 48.58 -26.50 52.43
C PRO A 6 47.88 -25.70 53.59
N GLY A 7 46.54 -25.68 53.58
CA GLY A 7 45.75 -25.78 54.82
C GLY A 7 45.04 -24.49 55.28
N ASN A 8 43.72 -24.46 55.29
CA ASN A 8 42.95 -24.73 56.49
C ASN A 8 41.47 -24.72 56.23
N GLN A 9 40.79 -25.77 56.58
CA GLN A 9 39.34 -25.82 56.79
C GLN A 9 38.98 -25.04 58.06
N VAL A 10 37.91 -24.27 58.00
CA VAL A 10 37.06 -23.97 59.15
C VAL A 10 35.59 -24.06 58.72
N SER A 11 34.92 -25.04 59.31
CA SER A 11 33.45 -25.16 59.29
C SER A 11 32.80 -24.16 60.19
N ALA A 12 31.68 -23.60 59.78
CA ALA A 12 30.59 -23.25 60.68
C ALA A 12 29.27 -23.05 59.91
N ALA A 13 28.36 -23.94 60.19
CA ALA A 13 26.96 -23.81 59.80
C ALA A 13 26.30 -22.66 60.56
N SER A 14 25.64 -21.79 59.85
CA SER A 14 24.64 -20.89 60.42
C SER A 14 23.41 -20.87 59.53
N ARG A 15 22.40 -21.63 59.93
CA ARG A 15 21.04 -21.58 59.40
C ARG A 15 20.46 -20.21 59.77
N LEU A 16 20.17 -19.36 58.79
CA LEU A 16 19.28 -18.22 58.92
C LEU A 16 17.97 -18.54 58.23
N LEU A 17 16.95 -18.76 59.02
CA LEU A 17 15.55 -18.78 58.65
C LEU A 17 15.17 -17.36 58.20
N LEU A 18 14.93 -17.19 56.90
CA LEU A 18 14.23 -16.03 56.35
C LEU A 18 12.74 -16.34 56.32
N PRO A 19 11.85 -15.40 56.69
CA PRO A 19 10.43 -15.67 56.86
C PRO A 19 9.75 -15.75 55.50
N ALA A 20 8.82 -16.70 55.35
CA ALA A 20 7.99 -17.01 54.20
C ALA A 20 7.01 -15.88 53.76
N ALA A 21 7.15 -14.66 54.30
CA ALA A 21 6.28 -13.54 53.98
C ALA A 21 6.74 -12.67 52.80
N ALA A 22 7.98 -12.84 52.29
CA ALA A 22 8.49 -12.02 51.18
C ALA A 22 8.18 -12.61 49.77
N CYS A 23 7.86 -13.91 49.69
CA CYS A 23 7.50 -14.52 48.40
C CYS A 23 6.04 -14.35 47.99
N ALA A 24 5.15 -14.01 48.92
CA ALA A 24 3.73 -13.79 48.62
C ALA A 24 3.42 -12.40 48.02
N LEU A 25 4.28 -11.38 48.25
CA LEU A 25 4.10 -10.04 47.65
C LEU A 25 4.68 -9.93 46.24
N ALA A 26 5.67 -10.74 45.87
CA ALA A 26 6.21 -10.73 44.50
C ALA A 26 5.32 -11.48 43.49
N ALA A 27 4.53 -12.47 43.96
CA ALA A 27 3.56 -13.18 43.11
C ALA A 27 2.26 -12.37 42.87
N ALA A 28 1.94 -11.40 43.71
CA ALA A 28 0.76 -10.56 43.57
C ALA A 28 0.99 -9.34 42.64
N LEU A 29 2.25 -8.98 42.33
CA LEU A 29 2.57 -7.86 41.40
C LEU A 29 2.74 -8.32 39.92
N VAL A 30 2.74 -9.61 39.61
CA VAL A 30 2.84 -10.14 38.24
C VAL A 30 1.47 -10.54 37.66
N MET A 31 0.40 -10.55 38.47
CA MET A 31 -0.96 -10.84 37.99
C MET A 31 -1.81 -9.59 37.69
N GLY A 32 -1.21 -8.44 37.51
CA GLY A 32 -1.91 -7.15 37.42
C GLY A 32 -1.99 -6.51 36.05
N PHE A 33 -1.50 -7.12 34.97
CA PHE A 33 -1.62 -6.57 33.60
C PHE A 33 -1.96 -7.62 32.53
N ALA A 34 -2.89 -8.51 32.81
CA ALA A 34 -3.72 -9.02 31.75
C ALA A 34 -4.82 -7.98 31.54
N GLN A 35 -4.54 -6.92 30.81
CA GLN A 35 -5.59 -6.11 30.20
C GLN A 35 -6.34 -7.04 29.26
N THR A 36 -7.46 -7.61 29.74
CA THR A 36 -8.44 -8.24 28.88
C THR A 36 -8.84 -7.17 27.87
N ALA A 37 -8.42 -7.32 26.62
CA ALA A 37 -8.98 -6.53 25.54
C ALA A 37 -10.49 -6.62 25.71
N ALA A 38 -11.14 -5.50 26.00
CA ALA A 38 -12.59 -5.46 26.16
C ALA A 38 -13.16 -5.97 24.84
N THR A 39 -13.96 -7.03 24.89
CA THR A 39 -14.75 -7.46 23.74
C THR A 39 -15.53 -6.25 23.24
N PRO A 40 -15.51 -5.92 21.95
CA PRO A 40 -16.26 -4.80 21.40
C PRO A 40 -17.72 -4.90 21.83
N SER A 41 -18.33 -3.79 22.21
CA SER A 41 -19.77 -3.78 22.50
C SER A 41 -20.55 -4.02 21.20
N ALA A 42 -21.75 -4.57 21.29
CA ALA A 42 -22.59 -4.81 20.09
C ALA A 42 -22.91 -3.51 19.30
N GLY A 43 -22.70 -2.33 19.89
CA GLY A 43 -22.82 -1.03 19.22
C GLY A 43 -21.56 -0.56 18.49
N ASP A 44 -20.42 -1.21 18.72
CA ASP A 44 -19.15 -0.87 18.07
C ASP A 44 -18.97 -1.61 16.73
N ILE A 45 -19.82 -2.61 16.45
CA ILE A 45 -19.78 -3.42 15.23
C ILE A 45 -20.85 -2.90 14.27
N VAL A 46 -20.50 -1.97 13.39
CA VAL A 46 -21.26 -1.72 12.17
C VAL A 46 -20.70 -2.67 11.13
N ALA A 47 -21.41 -3.76 10.87
CA ALA A 47 -21.01 -4.72 9.86
C ALA A 47 -21.10 -4.07 8.47
N ALA A 48 -20.05 -4.21 7.67
CA ALA A 48 -20.11 -3.93 6.25
C ALA A 48 -20.86 -5.07 5.52
N ASP A 49 -21.18 -4.85 4.25
CA ASP A 49 -21.72 -5.89 3.38
C ASP A 49 -20.95 -5.84 2.05
N PHE A 50 -19.91 -6.67 1.94
CA PHE A 50 -19.14 -6.80 0.73
C PHE A 50 -19.47 -8.11 0.02
N VAL A 51 -19.66 -8.02 -1.30
CA VAL A 51 -20.01 -9.16 -2.14
C VAL A 51 -19.00 -9.29 -3.29
N ASP A 52 -18.38 -10.47 -3.42
CA ASP A 52 -17.57 -10.79 -4.60
C ASP A 52 -18.50 -10.98 -5.82
N VAL A 53 -18.27 -10.16 -6.82
CA VAL A 53 -19.06 -10.17 -8.06
C VAL A 53 -18.27 -10.61 -9.29
N SER A 54 -16.99 -10.93 -9.17
CA SER A 54 -16.03 -11.13 -10.26
C SER A 54 -16.58 -12.00 -11.39
N SER A 55 -17.04 -13.21 -11.08
CA SER A 55 -17.60 -14.13 -12.09
C SER A 55 -18.91 -13.62 -12.69
N ARG A 56 -19.72 -12.87 -11.93
CA ARG A 56 -21.01 -12.34 -12.39
C ARG A 56 -20.85 -11.18 -13.36
N VAL A 57 -19.79 -10.37 -13.18
CA VAL A 57 -19.52 -9.22 -14.04
C VAL A 57 -18.58 -9.52 -15.20
N GLY A 58 -18.13 -10.77 -15.35
CA GLY A 58 -17.35 -11.22 -16.51
C GLY A 58 -15.84 -11.06 -16.37
N VAL A 59 -15.31 -10.97 -15.14
CA VAL A 59 -13.86 -10.99 -14.88
C VAL A 59 -13.44 -12.42 -14.53
N ASP A 60 -12.63 -13.02 -15.40
CA ASP A 60 -12.15 -14.41 -15.33
C ASP A 60 -10.63 -14.51 -15.18
N PHE A 61 -9.98 -13.42 -14.82
CA PHE A 61 -8.52 -13.36 -14.63
C PHE A 61 -8.05 -14.34 -13.55
N VAL A 62 -6.97 -15.04 -13.85
CA VAL A 62 -6.23 -15.87 -12.91
C VAL A 62 -4.75 -15.54 -13.01
N HIS A 63 -4.16 -15.06 -11.94
CA HIS A 63 -2.72 -14.81 -11.86
C HIS A 63 -1.93 -16.12 -12.02
N GLN A 64 -0.93 -16.11 -12.85
CA GLN A 64 -0.09 -17.26 -13.13
C GLN A 64 1.25 -17.13 -12.38
N ALA A 65 1.33 -17.76 -11.21
CA ALA A 65 2.58 -17.92 -10.46
C ALA A 65 3.03 -19.37 -10.56
N PRO A 66 4.11 -19.69 -11.28
CA PRO A 66 4.66 -21.05 -11.31
C PRO A 66 5.09 -21.52 -9.92
N HIS A 67 4.96 -22.81 -9.65
CA HIS A 67 5.45 -23.45 -8.43
C HIS A 67 6.50 -24.50 -8.78
N SER A 68 7.77 -24.15 -8.61
CA SER A 68 8.89 -25.06 -8.88
C SER A 68 9.30 -25.87 -7.65
N SER A 69 10.04 -26.98 -7.84
CA SER A 69 10.69 -27.68 -6.72
C SER A 69 11.85 -26.90 -6.12
N ARG A 70 12.30 -25.84 -6.83
CA ARG A 70 13.41 -24.97 -6.43
C ARG A 70 12.99 -23.89 -5.44
N LYS A 71 11.68 -23.59 -5.35
CA LYS A 71 11.14 -22.56 -4.45
C LYS A 71 11.84 -21.21 -4.67
N TYR A 72 11.79 -20.72 -5.91
CA TYR A 72 12.30 -19.38 -6.21
C TYR A 72 11.42 -18.30 -5.56
N LEU A 73 12.04 -17.34 -4.91
CA LEU A 73 11.30 -16.29 -4.17
C LEU A 73 10.30 -15.52 -5.05
N LEU A 74 10.57 -15.39 -6.35
CA LEU A 74 9.67 -14.80 -7.34
C LEU A 74 8.26 -15.45 -7.36
N GLU A 75 8.17 -16.73 -7.02
CA GLU A 75 6.90 -17.49 -7.01
C GLU A 75 5.91 -17.01 -5.94
N THR A 76 6.39 -16.28 -4.93
CA THR A 76 5.57 -15.82 -3.79
C THR A 76 4.97 -14.45 -4.01
N MET A 77 5.36 -13.74 -5.06
CA MET A 77 5.08 -12.33 -5.29
C MET A 77 4.41 -12.09 -6.65
N GLY A 78 3.87 -10.88 -6.81
CA GLY A 78 3.23 -10.44 -8.04
C GLY A 78 1.76 -10.10 -7.84
N SER A 79 1.05 -10.01 -8.96
CA SER A 79 -0.40 -9.78 -9.03
C SER A 79 -0.81 -8.35 -8.65
N GLY A 80 -0.14 -7.33 -9.22
CA GLY A 80 -0.57 -5.94 -9.11
C GLY A 80 -1.89 -5.68 -9.82
N VAL A 81 -2.64 -4.68 -9.36
CA VAL A 81 -3.95 -4.28 -9.90
C VAL A 81 -4.08 -2.76 -9.96
N ALA A 82 -4.75 -2.25 -11.01
CA ALA A 82 -5.11 -0.84 -11.11
C ALA A 82 -6.60 -0.66 -11.39
N LEU A 83 -7.20 0.34 -10.75
CA LEU A 83 -8.53 0.89 -11.03
C LEU A 83 -8.38 2.30 -11.58
N PHE A 84 -8.84 2.55 -12.81
CA PHE A 84 -8.73 3.85 -13.48
C PHE A 84 -9.72 3.97 -14.64
N ASP A 85 -9.96 5.17 -15.14
CA ASP A 85 -10.92 5.47 -16.22
C ASP A 85 -10.11 5.71 -17.52
N TYR A 86 -9.68 4.60 -18.20
CA TYR A 86 -8.71 4.70 -19.30
C TYR A 86 -9.27 5.35 -20.57
N ASP A 87 -10.58 5.37 -20.76
CA ASP A 87 -11.21 5.95 -21.95
C ASP A 87 -12.04 7.23 -21.65
N ASN A 88 -11.94 7.74 -20.41
CA ASN A 88 -12.59 8.96 -19.93
C ASN A 88 -14.14 8.94 -20.05
N ASP A 89 -14.74 7.76 -19.89
CA ASP A 89 -16.21 7.60 -19.95
C ASP A 89 -16.90 7.72 -18.58
N GLY A 90 -16.13 7.93 -17.52
CA GLY A 90 -16.58 8.14 -16.14
C GLY A 90 -16.82 6.86 -15.35
N ARG A 91 -16.46 5.70 -15.88
CA ARG A 91 -16.48 4.41 -15.21
C ARG A 91 -15.06 3.90 -14.96
N LEU A 92 -14.87 3.21 -13.84
CA LEU A 92 -13.57 2.62 -13.54
C LEU A 92 -13.38 1.31 -14.29
N ASP A 93 -12.29 1.24 -15.01
CA ASP A 93 -11.79 0.05 -15.68
C ASP A 93 -10.79 -0.68 -14.79
N LEU A 94 -10.46 -1.91 -15.16
CA LEU A 94 -9.61 -2.77 -14.33
C LEU A 94 -8.41 -3.27 -15.13
N PHE A 95 -7.19 -2.98 -14.67
CA PHE A 95 -5.98 -3.57 -15.22
C PHE A 95 -5.33 -4.52 -14.22
N LEU A 96 -4.98 -5.72 -14.66
CA LEU A 96 -4.43 -6.82 -13.86
C LEU A 96 -3.10 -7.28 -14.41
N VAL A 97 -2.06 -7.25 -13.59
CA VAL A 97 -0.71 -7.66 -13.97
C VAL A 97 -0.54 -9.17 -13.76
N ASN A 98 0.04 -9.85 -14.74
CA ASN A 98 0.21 -11.30 -14.71
C ASN A 98 1.68 -11.71 -14.75
N GLY A 99 1.99 -12.87 -14.17
CA GLY A 99 3.28 -13.52 -14.23
C GLY A 99 3.62 -14.08 -15.61
N ALA A 100 4.62 -14.94 -15.67
CA ALA A 100 5.03 -15.66 -16.88
C ALA A 100 5.53 -17.06 -16.50
N PRO A 101 5.47 -18.05 -17.43
CA PRO A 101 5.93 -19.39 -17.13
C PRO A 101 7.46 -19.46 -17.08
N PHE A 102 7.96 -20.35 -16.24
CA PHE A 102 9.36 -20.76 -16.26
C PHE A 102 9.47 -22.24 -15.85
N PRO A 103 10.53 -22.96 -16.30
CA PRO A 103 10.72 -24.38 -15.98
C PRO A 103 11.15 -24.56 -14.50
N ASP A 104 11.09 -25.81 -14.01
CA ASP A 104 11.51 -26.16 -12.65
C ASP A 104 12.99 -25.82 -12.37
N PHE A 105 13.84 -25.90 -13.40
CA PHE A 105 15.21 -25.36 -13.37
C PHE A 105 15.32 -24.22 -14.39
N VAL A 106 15.70 -23.05 -13.92
CA VAL A 106 15.88 -21.85 -14.75
C VAL A 106 17.35 -21.49 -14.82
N PRO A 107 17.95 -21.37 -16.01
CA PRO A 107 19.30 -20.88 -16.19
C PRO A 107 19.44 -19.43 -15.71
N LYS A 108 20.63 -19.07 -15.17
CA LYS A 108 20.94 -17.69 -14.79
C LYS A 108 20.78 -16.73 -15.97
N GLY A 109 20.36 -15.51 -15.66
CA GLY A 109 20.12 -14.46 -16.65
C GLY A 109 18.85 -14.67 -17.50
N THR A 110 18.04 -15.67 -17.21
CA THR A 110 16.77 -15.89 -17.94
C THR A 110 15.74 -14.85 -17.55
N ILE A 111 15.13 -14.21 -18.55
CA ILE A 111 13.93 -13.39 -18.36
C ILE A 111 12.73 -14.20 -18.85
N PRO A 112 11.78 -14.57 -17.95
CA PRO A 112 10.57 -15.30 -18.36
C PRO A 112 9.80 -14.54 -19.43
N GLN A 113 9.14 -15.27 -20.33
CA GLN A 113 8.36 -14.67 -21.41
C GLN A 113 6.93 -15.18 -21.36
N LYS A 114 5.98 -14.31 -21.63
CA LYS A 114 4.56 -14.67 -21.75
C LYS A 114 4.34 -15.49 -23.01
N THR A 115 4.08 -16.79 -22.85
CA THR A 115 4.02 -17.75 -23.98
C THR A 115 2.61 -18.00 -24.50
N GLY A 116 1.59 -17.49 -23.84
CA GLY A 116 0.21 -17.68 -24.24
C GLY A 116 -0.75 -16.72 -23.53
N PRO A 117 -2.02 -16.68 -23.97
CA PRO A 117 -3.01 -15.75 -23.43
C PRO A 117 -3.27 -15.91 -21.93
N GLU A 118 -3.02 -17.08 -21.36
CA GLU A 118 -3.16 -17.33 -19.91
C GLU A 118 -2.16 -16.54 -19.06
N TYR A 119 -1.05 -16.09 -19.65
CA TYR A 119 -0.02 -15.29 -18.99
C TYR A 119 -0.13 -13.79 -19.28
N TRP A 120 -1.04 -13.38 -20.18
CA TRP A 120 -1.18 -11.95 -20.51
C TRP A 120 -1.65 -11.16 -19.31
N ASN A 121 -1.21 -9.91 -19.18
CA ASN A 121 -1.93 -8.93 -18.38
C ASN A 121 -3.36 -8.82 -18.91
N ARG A 122 -4.26 -8.21 -18.16
CA ARG A 122 -5.64 -7.99 -18.61
C ARG A 122 -6.05 -6.55 -18.41
N LEU A 123 -6.64 -5.97 -19.44
CA LEU A 123 -7.44 -4.76 -19.35
C LEU A 123 -8.91 -5.15 -19.57
N TYR A 124 -9.71 -4.88 -18.57
CA TYR A 124 -11.16 -5.05 -18.61
C TYR A 124 -11.84 -3.69 -18.66
N HIS A 125 -12.58 -3.43 -19.74
CA HIS A 125 -13.41 -2.24 -19.91
C HIS A 125 -14.77 -2.43 -19.22
N GLN A 126 -15.17 -1.50 -18.35
CA GLN A 126 -16.47 -1.53 -17.70
C GLN A 126 -17.57 -0.95 -18.61
N LYS A 127 -18.56 -1.78 -18.95
CA LYS A 127 -19.71 -1.36 -19.75
C LYS A 127 -20.76 -0.65 -18.90
N SER A 128 -21.68 0.07 -19.56
CA SER A 128 -22.75 0.81 -18.90
C SER A 128 -23.74 -0.05 -18.09
N ASP A 129 -23.74 -1.37 -18.27
CA ASP A 129 -24.53 -2.32 -17.48
C ASP A 129 -23.78 -2.87 -16.25
N GLY A 130 -22.56 -2.39 -16.01
CA GLY A 130 -21.69 -2.79 -14.90
C GLY A 130 -20.95 -4.11 -15.15
N SER A 131 -21.07 -4.72 -16.35
CA SER A 131 -20.25 -5.87 -16.73
C SER A 131 -18.93 -5.42 -17.32
N PHE A 132 -17.92 -6.29 -17.30
CA PHE A 132 -16.59 -6.04 -17.85
C PHE A 132 -16.36 -6.84 -19.14
N GLU A 133 -15.60 -6.26 -20.06
CA GLU A 133 -15.17 -6.87 -21.32
C GLU A 133 -13.64 -6.88 -21.38
N ASP A 134 -13.03 -8.05 -21.60
CA ASP A 134 -11.60 -8.15 -21.88
C ASP A 134 -11.26 -7.48 -23.21
N VAL A 135 -10.53 -6.36 -23.13
CA VAL A 135 -10.09 -5.57 -24.29
C VAL A 135 -8.59 -5.62 -24.50
N THR A 136 -7.88 -6.47 -23.78
CA THR A 136 -6.41 -6.54 -23.70
C THR A 136 -5.73 -6.55 -25.06
N ALA A 137 -6.11 -7.49 -25.93
CA ALA A 137 -5.48 -7.63 -27.24
C ALA A 137 -5.79 -6.42 -28.16
N ARG A 138 -6.99 -5.84 -28.06
CA ARG A 138 -7.35 -4.63 -28.80
C ARG A 138 -6.58 -3.42 -28.30
N ALA A 139 -6.36 -3.34 -26.98
CA ALA A 139 -5.63 -2.27 -26.34
C ALA A 139 -4.10 -2.37 -26.53
N GLY A 140 -3.56 -3.55 -26.88
CA GLY A 140 -2.11 -3.78 -27.01
C GLY A 140 -1.39 -3.93 -25.66
N LEU A 141 -2.07 -4.50 -24.66
CA LEU A 141 -1.60 -4.57 -23.27
C LEU A 141 -1.34 -6.01 -22.77
N GLU A 142 -1.06 -6.94 -23.68
CA GLU A 142 -0.72 -8.33 -23.33
C GLU A 142 0.49 -8.40 -22.38
N GLY A 143 1.39 -7.42 -22.48
CA GLY A 143 2.60 -7.31 -21.67
C GLY A 143 3.73 -8.25 -22.09
N ALA A 144 4.87 -8.10 -21.42
CA ALA A 144 6.05 -8.95 -21.60
C ALA A 144 6.67 -9.28 -20.23
N GLY A 145 7.61 -10.23 -20.20
CA GLY A 145 8.33 -10.59 -18.98
C GLY A 145 7.45 -11.17 -17.87
N TYR A 146 7.99 -11.23 -16.66
CA TYR A 146 7.25 -11.56 -15.44
C TYR A 146 6.81 -10.25 -14.77
N GLY A 147 5.52 -9.92 -14.93
CA GLY A 147 4.96 -8.68 -14.40
C GLY A 147 4.77 -8.75 -12.88
N MET A 148 4.94 -7.61 -12.22
CA MET A 148 4.81 -7.43 -10.77
C MET A 148 3.70 -6.44 -10.44
N GLY A 149 3.93 -5.16 -10.61
CA GLY A 149 3.06 -4.06 -10.21
C GLY A 149 2.67 -3.15 -11.38
N VAL A 150 1.83 -2.17 -11.05
CA VAL A 150 1.36 -1.14 -11.98
C VAL A 150 1.19 0.19 -11.25
N ALA A 151 1.56 1.29 -11.93
CA ALA A 151 1.26 2.66 -11.52
C ALA A 151 0.52 3.39 -12.65
N VAL A 152 -0.53 4.13 -12.29
CA VAL A 152 -1.37 4.91 -13.21
C VAL A 152 -1.11 6.40 -13.02
N GLY A 153 -1.00 7.16 -14.11
CA GLY A 153 -0.89 8.62 -14.10
C GLY A 153 -0.75 9.17 -15.52
N ASP A 154 -1.23 10.38 -15.74
CA ASP A 154 -1.10 11.12 -16.99
C ASP A 154 0.27 11.84 -17.01
N TYR A 155 1.32 11.13 -17.49
CA TYR A 155 2.70 11.63 -17.41
C TYR A 155 3.01 12.76 -18.40
N ASP A 156 2.26 12.88 -19.50
CA ASP A 156 2.48 13.90 -20.53
C ASP A 156 1.38 14.99 -20.56
N ASN A 157 0.49 14.97 -19.56
CA ASN A 157 -0.59 15.94 -19.35
C ASN A 157 -1.59 16.05 -20.52
N ASP A 158 -1.78 14.95 -21.31
CA ASP A 158 -2.69 14.96 -22.46
C ASP A 158 -4.17 14.70 -22.07
N GLY A 159 -4.41 14.30 -20.81
CA GLY A 159 -5.73 14.03 -20.25
C GLY A 159 -6.16 12.56 -20.34
N ASN A 160 -5.25 11.67 -20.70
CA ASN A 160 -5.47 10.23 -20.71
C ASN A 160 -4.49 9.55 -19.74
N GLU A 161 -5.00 8.75 -18.81
CA GLU A 161 -4.17 8.06 -17.83
C GLU A 161 -3.33 6.96 -18.50
N ASP A 162 -2.02 6.98 -18.26
CA ASP A 162 -1.02 6.04 -18.77
C ASP A 162 -0.70 4.93 -17.77
N LEU A 163 -0.05 3.86 -18.24
CA LEU A 163 0.32 2.73 -17.40
C LEU A 163 1.83 2.51 -17.35
N TYR A 164 2.39 2.45 -16.14
CA TYR A 164 3.74 1.94 -15.94
C TYR A 164 3.68 0.58 -15.25
N VAL A 165 4.14 -0.46 -15.93
CA VAL A 165 4.11 -1.85 -15.45
C VAL A 165 5.51 -2.28 -15.06
N THR A 166 5.69 -2.69 -13.80
CA THR A 166 6.96 -3.18 -13.27
C THR A 166 7.10 -4.70 -13.44
N GLY A 167 8.35 -5.19 -13.43
CA GLY A 167 8.57 -6.62 -13.61
C GLY A 167 10.01 -7.08 -13.35
N LEU A 168 10.22 -8.38 -13.51
CA LEU A 168 11.56 -8.97 -13.51
C LEU A 168 12.20 -8.84 -14.90
N GLY A 169 13.35 -8.19 -14.95
CA GLY A 169 14.15 -8.04 -16.17
C GLY A 169 13.86 -6.80 -17.00
N GLY A 170 12.92 -5.96 -16.59
CA GLY A 170 12.57 -4.69 -17.21
C GLY A 170 11.13 -4.28 -16.91
N ASN A 171 10.88 -3.00 -17.11
CA ASN A 171 9.57 -2.37 -16.91
C ASN A 171 9.04 -1.84 -18.24
N HIS A 172 7.74 -1.51 -18.30
CA HIS A 172 7.09 -1.02 -19.50
C HIS A 172 6.27 0.23 -19.21
N LEU A 173 6.46 1.30 -20.00
CA LEU A 173 5.61 2.47 -20.05
C LEU A 173 4.71 2.38 -21.27
N TYR A 174 3.39 2.33 -21.04
CA TYR A 174 2.37 2.31 -22.06
C TYR A 174 1.65 3.66 -22.10
N HIS A 175 1.86 4.42 -23.17
CA HIS A 175 1.15 5.67 -23.44
C HIS A 175 -0.26 5.36 -23.95
N ASN A 176 -1.25 5.98 -23.35
CA ASN A 176 -2.66 5.89 -23.73
C ASN A 176 -2.95 6.81 -24.92
N ASN A 177 -3.28 6.25 -26.07
CA ASN A 177 -3.50 7.02 -27.29
C ASN A 177 -4.87 7.77 -27.33
N GLY A 178 -5.68 7.74 -26.25
CA GLY A 178 -7.01 8.36 -26.16
C GLY A 178 -8.06 7.77 -27.09
N ASN A 179 -7.83 6.59 -27.65
CA ASN A 179 -8.71 5.93 -28.63
C ASN A 179 -9.00 4.45 -28.27
N GLY A 180 -8.75 4.09 -27.01
CA GLY A 180 -8.91 2.72 -26.49
C GLY A 180 -7.73 1.79 -26.80
N THR A 181 -6.59 2.33 -27.24
CA THR A 181 -5.34 1.57 -27.47
C THR A 181 -4.18 2.23 -26.75
N PHE A 182 -3.14 1.43 -26.47
CA PHE A 182 -1.91 1.89 -25.82
C PHE A 182 -0.71 1.62 -26.74
N THR A 183 0.34 2.43 -26.58
CA THR A 183 1.62 2.26 -27.28
C THR A 183 2.74 2.07 -26.25
N ASP A 184 3.50 0.99 -26.36
CA ASP A 184 4.73 0.83 -25.56
C ASP A 184 5.78 1.85 -26.01
N VAL A 185 6.04 2.83 -25.13
CA VAL A 185 7.00 3.92 -25.35
C VAL A 185 8.27 3.78 -24.50
N THR A 186 8.43 2.67 -23.79
CA THR A 186 9.49 2.41 -22.82
C THR A 186 10.88 2.77 -23.35
N ALA A 187 11.23 2.29 -24.54
CA ALA A 187 12.55 2.54 -25.13
C ALA A 187 12.76 4.01 -25.52
N LYS A 188 11.70 4.68 -26.00
CA LYS A 188 11.73 6.12 -26.34
C LYS A 188 11.84 6.97 -25.09
N ALA A 189 11.06 6.64 -24.06
CA ALA A 189 11.03 7.35 -22.80
C ALA A 189 12.29 7.12 -21.94
N GLY A 190 13.00 6.00 -22.13
CA GLY A 190 14.22 5.69 -21.39
C GLY A 190 14.00 5.10 -20.00
N VAL A 191 12.78 4.57 -19.70
CA VAL A 191 12.36 4.15 -18.36
C VAL A 191 12.28 2.63 -18.15
N GLY A 192 12.91 1.83 -19.02
CA GLY A 192 12.82 0.36 -18.96
C GLY A 192 13.44 -0.26 -17.70
N GLY A 193 14.41 0.40 -17.09
CA GLY A 193 15.08 -0.10 -15.89
C GLY A 193 15.77 -1.46 -16.09
N SER A 194 16.11 -2.10 -14.99
CA SER A 194 16.68 -3.46 -14.97
C SER A 194 16.52 -4.09 -13.58
N GLY A 195 16.68 -5.42 -13.51
CA GLY A 195 16.59 -6.16 -12.25
C GLY A 195 15.16 -6.56 -11.93
N TRP A 196 14.84 -6.65 -10.65
CA TRP A 196 13.51 -7.02 -10.18
C TRP A 196 12.82 -5.79 -9.56
N SER A 197 11.97 -5.15 -10.36
CA SER A 197 11.16 -4.00 -9.91
C SER A 197 9.86 -4.47 -9.27
N THR A 198 9.39 -3.72 -8.26
CA THR A 198 8.18 -3.99 -7.47
C THR A 198 7.17 -2.86 -7.64
N SER A 199 6.88 -2.07 -6.63
CA SER A 199 5.95 -0.95 -6.76
C SER A 199 6.57 0.24 -7.51
N ALA A 200 5.72 1.09 -8.07
CA ALA A 200 6.12 2.37 -8.65
C ALA A 200 5.12 3.46 -8.26
N ALA A 201 5.56 4.72 -8.32
CA ALA A 201 4.74 5.88 -8.00
C ALA A 201 4.99 7.00 -9.00
N TRP A 202 3.90 7.65 -9.42
CA TRP A 202 3.93 8.92 -10.10
C TRP A 202 3.84 10.06 -9.08
N VAL A 203 4.69 11.06 -9.21
CA VAL A 203 4.76 12.22 -8.32
C VAL A 203 5.50 13.36 -8.99
N ASP A 204 5.09 14.59 -8.76
CA ASP A 204 5.80 15.80 -9.20
C ASP A 204 6.79 16.20 -8.09
N LEU A 205 8.06 15.77 -8.21
CA LEU A 205 9.07 15.90 -7.15
C LEU A 205 9.67 17.30 -7.04
N ASP A 206 9.66 18.08 -8.14
CA ASP A 206 10.29 19.40 -8.21
C ASP A 206 9.30 20.55 -8.44
N GLY A 207 8.01 20.25 -8.60
CA GLY A 207 6.93 21.24 -8.73
C GLY A 207 6.85 21.88 -10.11
N ASP A 208 7.34 21.20 -11.17
CA ASP A 208 7.32 21.71 -12.55
C ASP A 208 6.00 21.44 -13.28
N GLY A 209 5.12 20.59 -12.70
CA GLY A 209 3.80 20.25 -13.24
C GLY A 209 3.79 19.01 -14.13
N PHE A 210 4.90 18.31 -14.28
CA PHE A 210 4.98 16.99 -14.89
C PHE A 210 5.19 15.92 -13.81
N LEU A 211 4.65 14.72 -14.05
CA LEU A 211 4.83 13.61 -13.13
C LEU A 211 6.18 12.92 -13.37
N ASP A 212 7.03 12.92 -12.36
CA ASP A 212 8.22 12.08 -12.27
C ASP A 212 7.84 10.65 -11.87
N LEU A 213 8.77 9.71 -12.03
CA LEU A 213 8.51 8.30 -11.78
C LEU A 213 9.52 7.71 -10.80
N VAL A 214 9.02 7.22 -9.67
CA VAL A 214 9.80 6.45 -8.68
C VAL A 214 9.52 4.97 -8.86
N VAL A 215 10.56 4.15 -9.02
CA VAL A 215 10.44 2.70 -9.25
C VAL A 215 11.25 1.94 -8.21
N LEU A 216 10.58 1.21 -7.36
CA LEU A 216 11.21 0.38 -6.35
C LEU A 216 11.82 -0.87 -6.96
N ARG A 217 12.95 -1.32 -6.39
CA ARG A 217 13.56 -2.61 -6.70
C ARG A 217 13.76 -3.42 -5.42
N TYR A 218 13.56 -4.72 -5.52
CA TYR A 218 13.53 -5.58 -4.34
C TYR A 218 14.92 -6.02 -3.89
N ILE A 219 15.56 -6.87 -4.67
CA ILE A 219 16.85 -7.50 -4.36
C ILE A 219 17.70 -7.63 -5.62
N VAL A 220 19.01 -7.80 -5.46
CA VAL A 220 19.85 -8.31 -6.53
C VAL A 220 19.51 -9.78 -6.75
N TRP A 221 18.80 -10.07 -7.84
CA TRP A 221 18.22 -11.38 -8.12
C TRP A 221 18.83 -12.01 -9.37
N ASP A 222 19.09 -13.31 -9.26
CA ASP A 222 19.25 -14.24 -10.37
C ASP A 222 18.69 -15.61 -9.95
N TRP A 223 18.64 -16.56 -10.86
CA TRP A 223 18.08 -17.91 -10.66
C TRP A 223 19.03 -18.83 -9.86
N ASP A 224 19.53 -18.34 -8.74
CA ASP A 224 20.38 -19.12 -7.84
C ASP A 224 19.58 -20.19 -7.11
N ASP A 225 20.06 -21.45 -7.23
CA ASP A 225 19.46 -22.61 -6.55
C ASP A 225 19.91 -22.67 -5.10
N VAL A 226 19.45 -21.74 -4.27
CA VAL A 226 19.73 -21.70 -2.84
C VAL A 226 18.78 -22.65 -2.11
N TRP A 227 19.32 -23.51 -1.24
CA TRP A 227 18.48 -24.34 -0.39
C TRP A 227 18.10 -23.60 0.90
N CYS A 228 16.81 -23.37 1.11
CA CYS A 228 16.26 -22.81 2.34
C CYS A 228 15.19 -23.73 2.94
N GLY A 229 14.96 -23.61 4.26
CA GLY A 229 14.06 -24.49 4.99
C GLY A 229 14.74 -25.70 5.62
N ALA A 230 13.96 -26.69 6.09
CA ALA A 230 14.46 -27.90 6.70
C ALA A 230 15.03 -28.89 5.65
N ARG A 231 15.83 -29.86 6.10
CA ARG A 231 16.52 -30.80 5.21
C ARG A 231 15.59 -31.59 4.28
N ASP A 232 14.38 -31.86 4.72
CA ASP A 232 13.34 -32.64 4.04
C ASP A 232 12.11 -31.79 3.65
N ASN A 233 12.16 -30.50 3.91
CA ASN A 233 11.09 -29.56 3.60
C ASN A 233 11.67 -28.23 3.09
N ARG A 234 11.89 -28.16 1.77
CA ARG A 234 12.39 -26.94 1.14
C ARG A 234 11.32 -25.87 1.17
N GLY A 235 11.69 -24.69 1.67
CA GLY A 235 10.88 -23.47 1.65
C GLY A 235 11.48 -22.40 0.75
N TYR A 236 10.74 -21.30 0.59
CA TYR A 236 11.28 -20.09 -0.02
C TYR A 236 12.35 -19.47 0.89
N CYS A 237 13.33 -18.83 0.28
CA CYS A 237 14.41 -18.20 1.02
C CYS A 237 13.97 -16.87 1.62
N HIS A 238 14.42 -16.61 2.85
CA HIS A 238 14.30 -15.29 3.45
C HIS A 238 15.10 -14.25 2.63
N PRO A 239 14.62 -13.02 2.46
CA PRO A 239 15.30 -12.00 1.64
C PRO A 239 16.71 -11.64 2.11
N ASP A 240 17.09 -11.97 3.35
CA ASP A 240 18.44 -11.74 3.87
C ASP A 240 19.55 -12.51 3.16
N VAL A 241 19.23 -13.55 2.40
CA VAL A 241 20.22 -14.27 1.60
C VAL A 241 20.57 -13.52 0.30
N PHE A 242 19.85 -12.46 -0.03
CA PHE A 242 20.06 -11.67 -1.24
C PHE A 242 20.50 -10.24 -0.91
N PRO A 243 21.42 -9.65 -1.70
CA PRO A 243 21.81 -8.27 -1.49
C PRO A 243 20.68 -7.28 -1.80
N PRO A 244 20.57 -6.17 -1.06
CA PRO A 244 19.66 -5.09 -1.37
C PRO A 244 20.07 -4.34 -2.64
N ILE A 245 19.13 -3.60 -3.23
CA ILE A 245 19.35 -2.81 -4.44
C ILE A 245 18.64 -1.45 -4.32
N SER A 246 19.22 -0.40 -4.93
CA SER A 246 18.63 0.94 -4.91
C SER A 246 17.43 1.03 -5.85
N MET A 247 16.48 1.89 -5.53
CA MET A 247 15.37 2.28 -6.43
C MET A 247 15.89 3.06 -7.64
N LEU A 248 15.03 3.26 -8.64
CA LEU A 248 15.25 4.14 -9.77
C LEU A 248 14.32 5.35 -9.63
N VAL A 249 14.80 6.53 -9.99
CA VAL A 249 14.02 7.76 -10.01
C VAL A 249 14.23 8.45 -11.33
N TYR A 250 13.16 8.67 -12.05
CA TYR A 250 13.18 9.26 -13.38
C TYR A 250 12.49 10.62 -13.37
N HIS A 251 13.28 11.68 -13.59
CA HIS A 251 12.75 13.03 -13.82
C HIS A 251 12.14 13.12 -15.22
N ASN A 252 10.94 13.68 -15.31
CA ASN A 252 10.22 13.88 -16.56
C ASN A 252 10.71 15.15 -17.28
N ASN A 253 11.31 15.01 -18.44
CA ASN A 253 11.84 16.14 -19.21
C ASN A 253 10.76 16.99 -19.92
N GLY A 254 9.46 16.65 -19.78
CA GLY A 254 8.34 17.36 -20.41
C GLY A 254 8.24 17.19 -21.94
N ASP A 255 9.05 16.28 -22.53
CA ASP A 255 9.07 15.99 -23.98
C ASP A 255 8.76 14.52 -24.31
N GLY A 256 8.27 13.78 -23.31
CA GLY A 256 7.99 12.34 -23.38
C GLY A 256 9.24 11.46 -23.20
N THR A 257 10.32 12.03 -22.69
CA THR A 257 11.54 11.32 -22.26
C THR A 257 11.82 11.58 -20.79
N PHE A 258 12.62 10.72 -20.17
CA PHE A 258 12.97 10.81 -18.76
C PHE A 258 14.48 10.71 -18.56
N THR A 259 14.96 11.30 -17.46
CA THR A 259 16.35 11.23 -17.02
C THR A 259 16.43 10.52 -15.66
N GLU A 260 17.25 9.48 -15.53
CA GLU A 260 17.44 8.79 -14.25
C GLU A 260 18.33 9.63 -13.33
N GLU A 261 17.84 9.97 -12.12
CA GLU A 261 18.49 10.93 -11.20
C GLU A 261 18.54 10.46 -9.74
N ALA A 262 18.28 9.19 -9.43
CA ALA A 262 18.25 8.71 -8.04
C ALA A 262 19.51 9.11 -7.24
N HIS A 263 20.70 9.01 -7.87
CA HIS A 263 21.97 9.38 -7.24
C HIS A 263 22.09 10.90 -6.99
N GLN A 264 21.69 11.73 -7.97
CA GLN A 264 21.75 13.19 -7.86
C GLN A 264 20.81 13.70 -6.78
N LEU A 265 19.63 13.07 -6.65
CA LEU A 265 18.62 13.42 -5.66
C LEU A 265 18.94 12.89 -4.25
N GLY A 266 19.91 11.96 -4.09
CA GLY A 266 20.21 11.29 -2.81
C GLY A 266 19.25 10.16 -2.46
N LEU A 267 18.60 9.57 -3.48
CA LEU A 267 17.60 8.49 -3.36
C LEU A 267 18.16 7.10 -3.71
N ASP A 268 19.48 6.98 -3.93
CA ASP A 268 20.13 5.73 -4.35
C ASP A 268 20.54 4.80 -3.19
N LYS A 269 19.91 4.94 -2.02
CA LYS A 269 20.12 4.07 -0.85
C LYS A 269 19.62 2.65 -1.13
N PRO A 270 20.48 1.60 -1.01
CA PRO A 270 20.04 0.23 -1.25
C PRO A 270 19.05 -0.26 -0.20
N GLY A 271 17.89 -0.77 -0.67
CA GLY A 271 16.84 -1.36 0.14
C GLY A 271 16.36 -2.70 -0.41
N LYS A 272 15.39 -3.31 0.24
CA LYS A 272 14.62 -4.47 -0.23
C LYS A 272 13.17 -4.02 -0.40
N ALA A 273 12.97 -3.08 -1.30
CA ALA A 273 11.79 -2.26 -1.37
C ALA A 273 10.60 -2.99 -2.02
N LEU A 274 9.44 -2.96 -1.37
CA LEU A 274 8.21 -3.58 -1.84
C LEU A 274 7.07 -2.57 -2.03
N GLY A 275 6.78 -1.74 -1.04
CA GLY A 275 5.71 -0.74 -1.05
C GLY A 275 6.23 0.68 -1.05
N ILE A 276 5.51 1.58 -1.72
CA ILE A 276 5.80 3.01 -1.78
C ILE A 276 4.54 3.81 -1.45
N ALA A 277 4.70 4.85 -0.65
CA ALA A 277 3.66 5.86 -0.43
C ALA A 277 4.27 7.26 -0.46
N ILE A 278 3.53 8.19 -1.05
CA ILE A 278 3.94 9.59 -1.22
C ILE A 278 3.03 10.49 -0.39
N SER A 279 3.63 11.38 0.38
CA SER A 279 2.89 12.42 1.14
C SER A 279 3.83 13.55 1.52
N ASP A 280 3.32 14.76 1.62
CA ASP A 280 3.96 15.89 2.30
C ASP A 280 3.68 15.72 3.81
N TYR A 281 4.52 14.88 4.50
CA TYR A 281 4.23 14.45 5.87
C TYR A 281 4.45 15.56 6.90
N ASP A 282 5.33 16.53 6.62
CA ASP A 282 5.63 17.64 7.53
C ASP A 282 5.01 18.98 7.09
N ARG A 283 4.27 18.97 5.96
CA ARG A 283 3.51 20.10 5.41
C ARG A 283 4.39 21.28 5.01
N ASP A 284 5.59 21.01 4.55
CA ASP A 284 6.49 22.04 4.02
C ASP A 284 6.19 22.40 2.56
N GLY A 285 5.32 21.66 1.89
CA GLY A 285 4.86 21.87 0.51
C GLY A 285 5.62 21.05 -0.52
N HIS A 286 6.47 20.12 -0.10
CA HIS A 286 7.23 19.23 -0.96
C HIS A 286 6.83 17.76 -0.70
N PRO A 287 6.62 16.94 -1.75
CA PRO A 287 6.26 15.55 -1.55
C PRO A 287 7.44 14.74 -1.04
N ASP A 288 7.22 13.96 0.03
CA ASP A 288 8.18 13.03 0.62
C ASP A 288 7.87 11.60 0.19
N ILE A 289 8.87 10.71 0.31
CA ILE A 289 8.78 9.33 -0.15
C ILE A 289 8.98 8.38 1.02
N PHE A 290 7.96 7.57 1.36
CA PHE A 290 8.14 6.43 2.24
C PHE A 290 8.31 5.14 1.43
N VAL A 291 9.28 4.31 1.83
CA VAL A 291 9.59 3.03 1.21
C VAL A 291 9.53 1.92 2.25
N ALA A 292 8.56 1.00 2.06
CA ALA A 292 8.48 -0.21 2.85
C ALA A 292 9.50 -1.25 2.37
N ASN A 293 10.37 -1.67 3.28
CA ASN A 293 11.47 -2.60 3.03
C ASN A 293 11.22 -3.94 3.73
N ASP A 294 11.45 -5.03 3.03
CA ASP A 294 11.33 -6.37 3.61
C ASP A 294 12.51 -6.70 4.51
N SER A 295 12.23 -6.83 5.82
CA SER A 295 13.20 -7.26 6.85
C SER A 295 14.43 -6.35 7.00
N MET A 296 14.28 -5.07 6.68
CA MET A 296 15.29 -4.03 6.85
C MET A 296 14.70 -2.82 7.59
N LEU A 297 15.49 -1.74 7.75
CA LEU A 297 14.96 -0.45 8.15
C LEU A 297 14.05 0.08 7.05
N GLU A 298 12.88 0.58 7.40
CA GLU A 298 12.03 1.36 6.51
C GLU A 298 12.69 2.70 6.20
N PHE A 299 12.44 3.26 5.01
CA PHE A 299 13.00 4.56 4.64
C PHE A 299 11.92 5.62 4.54
N LEU A 300 12.19 6.79 5.11
CA LEU A 300 11.45 8.02 4.88
C LEU A 300 12.41 9.07 4.31
N PHE A 301 12.27 9.35 3.03
CA PHE A 301 13.06 10.36 2.34
C PHE A 301 12.34 11.70 2.37
N HIS A 302 12.85 12.63 3.16
CA HIS A 302 12.36 14.00 3.24
C HIS A 302 12.90 14.83 2.07
N ASN A 303 12.00 15.48 1.34
CA ASN A 303 12.32 16.39 0.25
C ASN A 303 12.67 17.77 0.79
N LYS A 304 13.93 18.18 0.66
CA LYS A 304 14.41 19.48 1.20
C LYS A 304 13.99 20.70 0.37
N GLY A 305 13.17 20.53 -0.66
CA GLY A 305 12.73 21.63 -1.54
C GLY A 305 13.84 22.29 -2.36
N ASN A 306 15.02 21.68 -2.43
CA ASN A 306 16.21 22.18 -3.13
C ASN A 306 16.74 21.21 -4.21
N GLY A 307 15.90 20.22 -4.61
CA GLY A 307 16.26 19.16 -5.54
C GLY A 307 17.10 18.05 -4.92
N THR A 308 17.07 17.87 -3.58
CA THR A 308 17.71 16.73 -2.91
C THR A 308 16.88 16.24 -1.75
N PHE A 309 17.03 14.94 -1.45
CA PHE A 309 16.33 14.26 -0.36
C PHE A 309 17.31 13.87 0.75
N GLU A 310 16.77 13.66 1.95
CA GLU A 310 17.49 13.15 3.11
C GLU A 310 16.70 12.01 3.76
N GLU A 311 17.34 10.86 3.98
CA GLU A 311 16.68 9.74 4.61
C GLU A 311 16.60 9.96 6.13
N GLN A 312 15.39 10.06 6.68
CA GLN A 312 15.09 10.43 8.06
C GLN A 312 14.25 9.38 8.80
N GLY A 313 14.09 8.17 8.29
CA GLY A 313 13.21 7.15 8.87
C GLY A 313 13.48 6.84 10.35
N LEU A 314 14.75 6.81 10.76
CA LEU A 314 15.12 6.63 12.18
C LEU A 314 14.81 7.87 13.02
N GLU A 315 15.13 9.04 12.52
CA GLU A 315 14.89 10.32 13.21
C GLU A 315 13.40 10.62 13.33
N ALA A 316 12.64 10.31 12.29
CA ALA A 316 11.19 10.45 12.28
C ALA A 316 10.46 9.36 13.10
N GLY A 317 11.16 8.26 13.44
CA GLY A 317 10.62 7.18 14.26
C GLY A 317 9.77 6.16 13.50
N VAL A 318 9.94 6.05 12.17
CA VAL A 318 9.18 5.11 11.31
C VAL A 318 10.01 3.95 10.75
N ALA A 319 11.32 3.90 11.02
CA ALA A 319 12.22 2.90 10.44
C ALA A 319 12.12 1.50 11.09
N VAL A 320 11.50 1.39 12.26
CA VAL A 320 11.40 0.16 13.07
C VAL A 320 10.04 0.07 13.76
N ASP A 321 9.67 -1.12 14.22
CA ASP A 321 8.45 -1.32 15.01
C ASP A 321 8.55 -0.69 16.41
N GLY A 322 7.45 -0.73 17.17
CA GLY A 322 7.41 -0.20 18.55
C GLY A 322 8.31 -0.90 19.56
N ASP A 323 8.91 -2.04 19.19
CA ASP A 323 9.91 -2.76 19.98
C ASP A 323 11.36 -2.46 19.52
N GLY A 324 11.53 -1.58 18.52
CA GLY A 324 12.82 -1.20 17.92
C GLY A 324 13.42 -2.26 17.00
N ARG A 325 12.58 -3.08 16.35
CA ARG A 325 13.00 -4.14 15.44
C ARG A 325 12.64 -3.79 14.00
N THR A 326 13.46 -4.24 13.07
CA THR A 326 13.08 -4.28 11.65
C THR A 326 11.98 -5.31 11.44
N PHE A 327 11.14 -5.07 10.47
CA PHE A 327 10.00 -5.92 10.14
C PHE A 327 9.88 -6.10 8.62
N ALA A 328 8.96 -6.95 8.16
CA ALA A 328 8.80 -7.24 6.74
C ALA A 328 7.76 -6.29 6.13
N GLY A 329 8.14 -5.03 5.88
CA GLY A 329 7.26 -4.05 5.27
C GLY A 329 6.92 -4.40 3.82
N MET A 330 5.62 -4.49 3.51
CA MET A 330 5.13 -4.82 2.16
C MET A 330 4.20 -3.74 1.62
N GLY A 331 2.93 -3.75 1.97
CA GLY A 331 1.98 -2.71 1.62
C GLY A 331 2.06 -1.51 2.55
N VAL A 332 1.79 -0.34 2.00
CA VAL A 332 1.87 0.92 2.75
C VAL A 332 0.82 1.92 2.27
N ASP A 333 0.31 2.73 3.19
CA ASP A 333 -0.59 3.83 2.85
C ASP A 333 -0.44 5.01 3.82
N PHE A 334 -0.61 6.23 3.29
CA PHE A 334 -0.73 7.44 4.08
C PHE A 334 -2.18 7.91 4.13
N ALA A 335 -2.71 8.17 5.32
CA ALA A 335 -3.98 8.86 5.50
C ALA A 335 -4.07 9.49 6.90
N ASP A 336 -4.87 10.51 7.05
CA ASP A 336 -5.24 11.10 8.33
C ASP A 336 -6.35 10.25 8.96
N TYR A 337 -5.96 9.22 9.76
CA TYR A 337 -6.92 8.27 10.32
C TYR A 337 -7.64 8.81 11.56
N ASP A 338 -7.07 9.79 12.26
CA ASP A 338 -7.65 10.37 13.48
C ASP A 338 -8.23 11.78 13.27
N ASN A 339 -8.23 12.26 12.01
CA ASN A 339 -8.76 13.56 11.58
C ASN A 339 -8.13 14.75 12.31
N ASP A 340 -6.84 14.64 12.71
CA ASP A 340 -6.08 15.73 13.32
C ASP A 340 -5.42 16.66 12.27
N GLY A 341 -5.44 16.22 11.02
CA GLY A 341 -5.00 16.95 9.86
C GLY A 341 -3.60 16.58 9.39
N TRP A 342 -2.87 15.72 10.06
CA TRP A 342 -1.56 15.23 9.66
C TRP A 342 -1.67 13.85 9.01
N PRO A 343 -0.91 13.57 7.94
CA PRO A 343 -0.95 12.26 7.33
C PRO A 343 -0.22 11.24 8.22
N ASP A 344 -0.95 10.20 8.62
CA ASP A 344 -0.44 9.05 9.36
C ASP A 344 -0.06 7.93 8.40
N LEU A 345 0.75 6.99 8.87
CA LEU A 345 1.31 5.93 8.06
C LEU A 345 0.92 4.55 8.59
N ILE A 346 0.44 3.68 7.71
CA ILE A 346 0.29 2.25 7.96
C ILE A 346 1.28 1.47 7.09
N VAL A 347 1.94 0.47 7.68
CA VAL A 347 2.72 -0.54 6.97
C VAL A 347 2.24 -1.91 7.43
N ASP A 348 1.86 -2.77 6.51
CA ASP A 348 1.53 -4.16 6.85
C ASP A 348 2.78 -5.05 6.95
N ASP A 349 2.61 -6.25 7.48
CA ASP A 349 3.72 -7.08 7.93
C ASP A 349 3.33 -8.57 7.90
N LEU A 350 4.30 -9.47 8.06
CA LEU A 350 4.08 -10.90 8.15
C LEU A 350 3.56 -11.33 9.53
N ALA A 351 2.96 -12.50 9.59
CA ALA A 351 2.51 -13.13 10.83
C ALA A 351 3.68 -13.30 11.84
N ASN A 352 3.35 -13.21 13.13
CA ASN A 352 4.27 -13.08 14.28
C ASN A 352 5.01 -11.74 14.37
N GLN A 353 4.77 -10.83 13.48
CA GLN A 353 5.08 -9.41 13.55
C GLN A 353 3.77 -8.63 13.74
N LYS A 354 3.75 -7.34 13.64
CA LYS A 354 2.54 -6.54 13.88
C LYS A 354 2.52 -5.41 12.87
N TYR A 355 1.39 -5.20 12.21
CA TYR A 355 1.29 -4.07 11.30
C TYR A 355 1.61 -2.78 12.05
N ALA A 356 2.44 -1.95 11.44
CA ALA A 356 2.95 -0.74 12.04
C ALA A 356 2.07 0.45 11.67
N LEU A 357 1.31 0.96 12.63
CA LEU A 357 0.58 2.23 12.51
C LEU A 357 1.39 3.31 13.21
N PHE A 358 1.81 4.29 12.46
CA PHE A 358 2.57 5.44 12.93
C PHE A 358 1.70 6.70 12.83
N ARG A 359 1.35 7.27 13.98
CA ARG A 359 0.61 8.53 14.06
C ARG A 359 1.58 9.70 13.97
N ASN A 360 1.34 10.60 13.04
CA ASN A 360 2.13 11.80 12.87
C ASN A 360 1.94 12.75 14.08
N ALA A 361 3.03 13.21 14.67
CA ALA A 361 2.99 14.12 15.83
C ALA A 361 2.90 15.60 15.43
N GLY A 362 2.98 15.93 14.13
CA GLY A 362 2.93 17.29 13.61
C GLY A 362 4.21 18.10 13.85
N ASP A 363 5.30 17.44 14.19
CA ASP A 363 6.62 18.06 14.44
C ASP A 363 7.76 17.37 13.65
N GLY A 364 7.40 16.63 12.59
CA GLY A 364 8.32 15.87 11.77
C GLY A 364 8.62 14.47 12.31
N THR A 365 7.97 14.06 13.41
CA THR A 365 8.14 12.73 14.00
C THR A 365 6.81 11.97 14.10
N PHE A 366 6.90 10.66 14.31
CA PHE A 366 5.75 9.78 14.43
C PHE A 366 5.78 8.99 15.75
N ASN A 367 4.59 8.67 16.25
CA ASN A 367 4.37 7.78 17.37
C ASN A 367 3.86 6.42 16.87
N TYR A 368 4.41 5.32 17.41
CA TYR A 368 3.93 3.97 17.10
C TYR A 368 2.62 3.68 17.83
N ASP A 369 1.50 3.74 17.13
CA ASP A 369 0.15 3.67 17.71
C ASP A 369 -0.53 2.30 17.57
N SER A 370 0.12 1.28 16.99
CA SER A 370 -0.47 -0.07 16.82
C SER A 370 -0.93 -0.70 18.14
N TYR A 371 -0.24 -0.42 19.25
CA TYR A 371 -0.63 -0.94 20.57
C TYR A 371 -1.84 -0.23 21.14
N VAL A 372 -1.86 1.09 21.10
CA VAL A 372 -2.92 1.89 21.72
C VAL A 372 -4.23 1.81 20.94
N THR A 373 -4.15 1.66 19.63
CA THR A 373 -5.32 1.47 18.75
C THR A 373 -5.84 0.04 18.72
N GLY A 374 -5.09 -0.92 19.32
CA GLY A 374 -5.44 -2.33 19.32
C GLY A 374 -5.07 -3.08 18.03
N LEU A 375 -4.52 -2.39 17.04
CA LEU A 375 -4.13 -2.97 15.75
C LEU A 375 -3.13 -4.12 15.91
N ALA A 376 -2.11 -3.94 16.73
CA ALA A 376 -1.08 -4.96 17.01
C ALA A 376 -1.66 -6.31 17.47
N GLY A 377 -2.73 -6.28 18.28
CA GLY A 377 -3.35 -7.51 18.78
C GLY A 377 -4.18 -8.24 17.73
N VAL A 378 -4.77 -7.50 16.79
CA VAL A 378 -5.62 -8.05 15.72
C VAL A 378 -4.77 -8.62 14.59
N THR A 379 -3.60 -8.04 14.33
CA THR A 379 -2.78 -8.37 13.16
C THR A 379 -1.67 -9.40 13.43
N LEU A 380 -1.37 -9.72 14.70
CA LEU A 380 -0.23 -10.55 15.10
C LEU A 380 -0.11 -11.91 14.37
N LEU A 381 -1.21 -12.54 14.02
CA LEU A 381 -1.25 -13.85 13.36
C LEU A 381 -1.60 -13.76 11.87
N HIS A 382 -1.51 -12.57 11.29
CA HIS A 382 -1.91 -12.31 9.92
C HIS A 382 -0.74 -11.78 9.09
N SER A 383 -0.69 -12.18 7.81
CA SER A 383 0.31 -11.74 6.84
C SER A 383 -0.35 -10.82 5.83
N GLY A 384 -0.10 -9.51 5.93
CA GLY A 384 -0.62 -8.48 5.02
C GLY A 384 0.26 -8.33 3.78
N TRP A 385 -0.33 -7.82 2.70
CA TRP A 385 0.36 -7.42 1.48
C TRP A 385 -0.20 -6.11 0.94
N GLY A 386 -1.41 -6.08 0.43
CA GLY A 386 -2.07 -4.85 0.05
C GLY A 386 -2.83 -4.27 1.24
N VAL A 387 -2.61 -2.99 1.55
CA VAL A 387 -3.28 -2.27 2.65
C VAL A 387 -3.78 -0.92 2.17
N ARG A 388 -5.03 -0.57 2.51
CA ARG A 388 -5.61 0.74 2.17
C ARG A 388 -6.44 1.27 3.32
N PHE A 389 -6.28 2.57 3.58
CA PHE A 389 -7.24 3.36 4.31
C PHE A 389 -8.43 3.76 3.41
N PHE A 390 -9.63 3.62 3.89
CA PHE A 390 -10.85 4.05 3.20
C PHE A 390 -12.02 4.18 4.20
N ASP A 391 -13.10 4.81 3.80
CA ASP A 391 -14.29 4.96 4.64
C ASP A 391 -15.42 4.12 4.03
N TYR A 392 -15.63 2.89 4.55
CA TYR A 392 -16.55 1.95 3.92
C TYR A 392 -18.03 2.26 4.21
N ASP A 393 -18.34 2.99 5.30
CA ASP A 393 -19.72 3.31 5.70
C ASP A 393 -20.03 4.82 5.63
N ASN A 394 -19.14 5.61 5.08
CA ASN A 394 -19.25 7.06 4.90
C ASN A 394 -19.45 7.85 6.21
N ASP A 395 -18.92 7.33 7.34
CA ASP A 395 -19.08 7.97 8.65
C ASP A 395 -18.05 9.10 8.91
N GLY A 396 -17.06 9.25 8.01
CA GLY A 396 -16.02 10.27 8.04
C GLY A 396 -14.73 9.82 8.72
N TRP A 397 -14.60 8.54 9.09
CA TRP A 397 -13.38 7.96 9.65
C TRP A 397 -12.77 6.96 8.67
N LYS A 398 -11.45 6.95 8.58
CA LYS A 398 -10.73 6.03 7.70
C LYS A 398 -10.58 4.66 8.36
N ASP A 399 -11.22 3.66 7.77
CA ASP A 399 -11.12 2.25 8.10
C ASP A 399 -9.93 1.61 7.38
N LEU A 400 -9.62 0.34 7.65
CA LEU A 400 -8.53 -0.40 6.99
C LEU A 400 -9.06 -1.66 6.31
N LEU A 401 -8.67 -1.85 5.06
CA LEU A 401 -8.80 -3.12 4.34
C LEU A 401 -7.41 -3.67 4.03
N VAL A 402 -7.23 -4.98 4.24
CA VAL A 402 -5.95 -5.65 3.96
C VAL A 402 -6.16 -6.93 3.17
N ALA A 403 -5.44 -7.09 2.07
CA ALA A 403 -5.28 -8.33 1.34
C ALA A 403 -4.27 -9.21 2.06
N GLN A 404 -4.66 -10.43 2.45
CA GLN A 404 -3.86 -11.29 3.32
C GLN A 404 -3.51 -12.63 2.66
N GLY A 405 -2.36 -13.19 3.07
CA GLY A 405 -1.87 -14.50 2.66
C GLY A 405 -0.37 -14.64 2.91
N HIS A 406 0.05 -15.72 3.54
CA HIS A 406 1.46 -15.94 3.88
C HIS A 406 2.33 -16.10 2.61
N ASP A 407 3.63 -15.82 2.71
CA ASP A 407 4.62 -16.04 1.64
C ASP A 407 5.03 -17.52 1.54
N LEU A 408 5.04 -18.26 2.68
CA LEU A 408 5.46 -19.66 2.76
C LEU A 408 4.27 -20.62 2.60
N ASP A 409 4.19 -21.32 1.47
CA ASP A 409 3.15 -22.32 1.16
C ASP A 409 3.21 -23.59 2.05
N THR A 410 4.16 -23.67 2.95
CA THR A 410 4.35 -24.78 3.89
C THR A 410 4.32 -24.35 5.35
N ILE A 411 3.84 -23.13 5.62
CA ILE A 411 3.91 -22.50 6.96
C ILE A 411 3.22 -23.35 8.04
N GLU A 412 2.08 -23.97 7.73
CA GLU A 412 1.31 -24.79 8.66
C GLU A 412 2.10 -26.02 9.18
N LYS A 413 3.13 -26.47 8.44
CA LYS A 413 3.99 -27.57 8.88
C LYS A 413 4.92 -27.16 10.01
N THR A 414 5.26 -25.88 10.10
CA THR A 414 6.17 -25.31 11.10
C THR A 414 5.39 -24.62 12.22
N PHE A 415 4.35 -23.89 11.87
CA PHE A 415 3.49 -23.11 12.78
C PHE A 415 2.02 -23.45 12.50
N PRO A 416 1.42 -24.42 13.23
CA PRO A 416 0.06 -24.89 12.96
C PRO A 416 -1.05 -23.85 13.09
N ASP A 417 -0.79 -22.75 13.80
CA ASP A 417 -1.74 -21.63 14.00
C ASP A 417 -1.65 -20.58 12.88
N LEU A 418 -0.65 -20.67 12.00
CA LEU A 418 -0.50 -19.81 10.84
C LEU A 418 -1.01 -20.50 9.57
N HIS A 419 -1.46 -19.73 8.62
CA HIS A 419 -2.06 -20.27 7.39
C HIS A 419 -1.47 -19.62 6.14
N TYR A 420 -1.23 -20.42 5.10
CA TYR A 420 -0.81 -19.91 3.80
C TYR A 420 -1.91 -19.08 3.14
N ARG A 421 -3.16 -19.57 3.22
CA ARG A 421 -4.35 -18.85 2.75
C ARG A 421 -5.03 -18.20 3.94
N GLU A 422 -5.23 -16.90 3.87
CA GLU A 422 -5.85 -16.10 4.94
C GLU A 422 -7.08 -15.35 4.43
N PRO A 423 -8.09 -15.07 5.27
CA PRO A 423 -9.19 -14.21 4.86
C PRO A 423 -8.72 -12.76 4.78
N PRO A 424 -9.28 -11.92 3.90
CA PRO A 424 -9.05 -10.48 3.96
C PRO A 424 -9.43 -9.91 5.32
N LEU A 425 -8.75 -8.85 5.74
CA LEU A 425 -9.01 -8.20 7.03
C LEU A 425 -9.70 -6.85 6.82
N LEU A 426 -10.87 -6.68 7.43
CA LEU A 426 -11.56 -5.39 7.47
C LEU A 426 -11.62 -4.89 8.91
N LEU A 427 -10.99 -3.74 9.14
CA LEU A 427 -10.90 -3.11 10.46
C LEU A 427 -11.65 -1.78 10.46
N ARG A 428 -12.67 -1.67 11.31
CA ARG A 428 -13.37 -0.41 11.52
C ARG A 428 -12.63 0.50 12.47
N ASN A 429 -12.54 1.77 12.10
CA ASN A 429 -11.99 2.84 12.92
C ASN A 429 -13.06 3.41 13.88
N LEU A 430 -12.81 3.36 15.15
CA LEU A 430 -13.69 3.91 16.19
C LEU A 430 -13.25 5.32 16.59
N GLY A 431 -13.43 6.28 15.67
CA GLY A 431 -13.21 7.69 15.94
C GLY A 431 -11.74 8.07 16.17
N GLY A 432 -10.82 7.53 15.39
CA GLY A 432 -9.37 7.81 15.47
C GLY A 432 -8.67 7.20 16.69
N LYS A 433 -9.34 6.31 17.44
CA LYS A 433 -8.81 5.82 18.73
C LYS A 433 -8.55 4.34 18.77
N LYS A 434 -9.27 3.56 17.98
CA LYS A 434 -9.22 2.10 18.04
C LYS A 434 -9.69 1.49 16.73
N PHE A 435 -9.01 0.42 16.32
CA PHE A 435 -9.47 -0.45 15.24
C PHE A 435 -10.07 -1.74 15.78
N VAL A 436 -11.18 -2.18 15.19
CA VAL A 436 -11.85 -3.44 15.53
C VAL A 436 -12.10 -4.26 14.27
N ASN A 437 -11.83 -5.56 14.32
CA ASN A 437 -12.09 -6.45 13.20
C ASN A 437 -13.59 -6.68 13.06
N VAL A 438 -14.18 -6.17 11.99
CA VAL A 438 -15.58 -6.34 11.62
C VAL A 438 -15.77 -7.35 10.50
N GLY A 439 -14.70 -7.79 9.85
CA GLY A 439 -14.72 -8.71 8.70
C GLY A 439 -15.61 -9.92 8.89
N PRO A 440 -15.51 -10.69 9.99
CA PRO A 440 -16.36 -11.88 10.20
C PRO A 440 -17.87 -11.64 10.16
N ALA A 441 -18.32 -10.39 10.31
CA ALA A 441 -19.73 -10.00 10.23
C ALA A 441 -20.06 -9.23 8.94
N SER A 442 -19.09 -9.05 8.02
CA SER A 442 -19.17 -8.10 6.89
C SER A 442 -19.29 -8.78 5.52
N GLY A 443 -19.84 -9.99 5.48
CA GLY A 443 -20.04 -10.77 4.27
C GLY A 443 -19.14 -12.00 4.18
N ASP A 444 -19.54 -12.95 3.34
CA ASP A 444 -18.85 -14.24 3.20
C ASP A 444 -17.41 -14.10 2.72
N VAL A 445 -17.08 -13.05 2.01
CA VAL A 445 -15.73 -12.76 1.47
C VAL A 445 -14.67 -12.69 2.56
N PHE A 446 -15.00 -12.19 3.75
CA PHE A 446 -14.09 -12.11 4.87
C PHE A 446 -13.95 -13.42 5.68
N THR A 447 -14.57 -14.48 5.22
CA THR A 447 -14.42 -15.84 5.77
C THR A 447 -13.74 -16.79 4.77
N GLN A 448 -13.64 -16.39 3.50
CA GLN A 448 -12.91 -17.12 2.47
C GLN A 448 -11.42 -16.88 2.63
N ARG A 449 -10.62 -17.89 2.31
CA ARG A 449 -9.17 -17.84 2.48
C ARG A 449 -8.47 -17.78 1.14
N TRP A 450 -7.70 -16.72 0.93
CA TRP A 450 -6.97 -16.41 -0.29
C TRP A 450 -5.46 -16.33 -0.05
N VAL A 451 -4.69 -16.26 -1.12
CA VAL A 451 -3.29 -15.84 -1.10
C VAL A 451 -3.24 -14.41 -1.62
N GLY A 452 -3.86 -13.50 -0.87
CA GLY A 452 -4.03 -12.12 -1.26
C GLY A 452 -2.70 -11.39 -1.46
N ARG A 453 -2.64 -10.49 -2.45
CA ARG A 453 -1.46 -9.66 -2.77
C ARG A 453 -1.86 -8.22 -3.08
N GLY A 454 -2.15 -7.92 -4.33
CA GLY A 454 -2.56 -6.57 -4.74
C GLY A 454 -3.91 -6.19 -4.15
N LEU A 455 -4.05 -4.91 -3.82
CA LEU A 455 -5.30 -4.30 -3.38
C LEU A 455 -5.41 -2.91 -4.00
N ALA A 456 -6.48 -2.67 -4.74
CA ALA A 456 -6.88 -1.35 -5.20
C ALA A 456 -8.31 -1.04 -4.72
N ILE A 457 -8.60 0.23 -4.43
CA ILE A 457 -9.92 0.72 -4.04
C ILE A 457 -10.44 1.78 -5.00
N GLY A 458 -11.76 1.87 -5.14
CA GLY A 458 -12.46 2.86 -5.93
C GLY A 458 -13.96 2.62 -5.89
N ASP A 459 -14.76 3.61 -6.18
CA ASP A 459 -16.21 3.47 -6.31
C ASP A 459 -16.53 3.01 -7.75
N ILE A 460 -16.61 1.69 -7.92
CA ILE A 460 -16.68 1.04 -9.23
C ILE A 460 -18.02 1.30 -9.94
N ASP A 461 -19.13 1.29 -9.21
CA ASP A 461 -20.46 1.53 -9.79
C ASP A 461 -20.97 2.96 -9.57
N ASN A 462 -20.14 3.88 -9.07
CA ASN A 462 -20.41 5.30 -8.84
C ASN A 462 -21.62 5.52 -7.91
N ASP A 463 -21.85 4.64 -6.93
CA ASP A 463 -22.95 4.75 -5.97
C ASP A 463 -22.55 5.43 -4.64
N GLY A 464 -21.28 5.84 -4.52
CA GLY A 464 -20.73 6.54 -3.37
C GLY A 464 -20.25 5.65 -2.25
N ARG A 465 -20.19 4.36 -2.45
CA ARG A 465 -19.56 3.41 -1.54
C ARG A 465 -18.27 2.90 -2.18
N VAL A 466 -17.18 3.04 -1.45
CA VAL A 466 -15.88 2.60 -1.97
C VAL A 466 -15.83 1.07 -2.00
N ASP A 467 -15.57 0.53 -3.18
CA ASP A 467 -15.37 -0.89 -3.48
C ASP A 467 -13.88 -1.24 -3.44
N ALA A 468 -13.57 -2.53 -3.60
CA ALA A 468 -12.18 -3.01 -3.63
C ALA A 468 -11.97 -4.11 -4.66
N VAL A 469 -10.74 -4.19 -5.16
CA VAL A 469 -10.26 -5.34 -5.93
C VAL A 469 -9.06 -5.94 -5.20
N ILE A 470 -9.13 -7.23 -4.90
CA ILE A 470 -8.03 -8.02 -4.32
C ILE A 470 -7.60 -9.06 -5.34
N THR A 471 -6.29 -9.19 -5.55
CA THR A 471 -5.71 -10.24 -6.39
C THR A 471 -5.04 -11.31 -5.56
N GLU A 472 -5.07 -12.56 -6.03
CA GLU A 472 -4.35 -13.67 -5.40
C GLU A 472 -3.05 -13.99 -6.15
N ASN A 473 -2.01 -14.40 -5.42
CA ASN A 473 -0.85 -15.03 -6.01
C ASN A 473 -1.19 -16.46 -6.46
N GLY A 474 -1.13 -16.72 -7.75
CA GLY A 474 -1.52 -18.00 -8.35
C GLY A 474 -3.03 -18.29 -8.22
N GLY A 475 -3.87 -17.26 -8.19
CA GLY A 475 -5.31 -17.39 -8.04
C GLY A 475 -6.09 -16.30 -8.79
N PRO A 476 -7.43 -16.25 -8.61
CA PRO A 476 -8.30 -15.29 -9.29
C PRO A 476 -8.13 -13.86 -8.71
N ALA A 477 -8.69 -12.89 -9.45
CA ALA A 477 -8.98 -11.56 -8.93
C ALA A 477 -10.41 -11.54 -8.35
N HIS A 478 -10.59 -10.78 -7.26
CA HIS A 478 -11.85 -10.63 -6.55
C HIS A 478 -12.31 -9.17 -6.60
N ILE A 479 -13.46 -8.92 -7.20
CA ILE A 479 -14.12 -7.61 -7.21
C ILE A 479 -15.15 -7.59 -6.08
N LEU A 480 -14.84 -6.84 -5.04
CA LEU A 480 -15.62 -6.75 -3.81
C LEU A 480 -16.47 -5.49 -3.83
N MET A 481 -17.75 -5.64 -4.23
CA MET A 481 -18.69 -4.52 -4.22
C MET A 481 -19.20 -4.27 -2.80
N ASN A 482 -19.09 -3.04 -2.35
CA ASN A 482 -19.59 -2.57 -1.08
C ASN A 482 -21.11 -2.34 -1.15
N ARG A 483 -21.87 -3.16 -0.45
CA ARG A 483 -23.35 -3.07 -0.35
C ARG A 483 -23.80 -2.60 1.03
N THR A 484 -22.90 -2.05 1.83
CA THR A 484 -23.17 -1.59 3.19
C THR A 484 -24.33 -0.61 3.19
N ALA A 485 -25.37 -0.95 3.94
CA ALA A 485 -26.53 -0.09 4.11
C ALA A 485 -26.18 1.03 5.09
N THR A 486 -26.08 2.23 4.61
CA THR A 486 -25.82 3.43 5.42
C THR A 486 -26.78 4.55 5.04
N ALA A 487 -27.09 5.42 5.99
CA ALA A 487 -27.80 6.68 5.77
C ALA A 487 -26.83 7.87 5.67
N ASN A 488 -25.53 7.60 5.71
CA ASN A 488 -24.49 8.61 5.60
C ASN A 488 -24.37 9.11 4.15
N HIS A 489 -24.05 10.37 4.01
CA HIS A 489 -23.79 11.06 2.74
C HIS A 489 -22.29 11.02 2.40
N TRP A 490 -21.95 11.34 1.17
CA TRP A 490 -20.58 11.29 0.68
C TRP A 490 -20.28 12.42 -0.34
N LEU A 491 -19.01 12.62 -0.64
CA LEU A 491 -18.56 13.54 -1.68
C LEU A 491 -17.31 12.95 -2.36
N GLY A 492 -17.40 12.69 -3.67
CA GLY A 492 -16.26 12.36 -4.50
C GLY A 492 -15.73 13.60 -5.21
N ILE A 493 -14.40 13.74 -5.35
CA ILE A 493 -13.77 14.88 -6.02
C ILE A 493 -12.76 14.37 -7.05
N LYS A 494 -12.97 14.73 -8.33
CA LYS A 494 -11.99 14.54 -9.42
C LYS A 494 -11.34 15.91 -9.70
N LEU A 495 -10.02 15.98 -9.52
CA LEU A 495 -9.25 17.17 -9.83
C LEU A 495 -8.84 17.19 -11.31
N VAL A 496 -8.63 18.39 -11.84
CA VAL A 496 -8.06 18.61 -13.17
C VAL A 496 -7.07 19.77 -13.10
N GLY A 497 -5.79 19.45 -13.14
CA GLY A 497 -4.71 20.42 -13.11
C GLY A 497 -4.57 21.19 -14.43
N HIS A 498 -4.06 22.41 -14.33
CA HIS A 498 -3.71 23.29 -15.45
C HIS A 498 -2.29 23.86 -15.33
N LYS A 499 -1.83 24.08 -14.11
CA LYS A 499 -0.44 24.39 -13.76
C LYS A 499 0.21 23.21 -13.05
N SER A 500 -0.55 22.56 -12.21
CA SER A 500 -0.21 21.27 -11.61
C SER A 500 -0.32 20.17 -12.68
N ASN A 501 0.23 18.99 -12.41
CA ASN A 501 -0.02 17.83 -13.24
C ASN A 501 -1.53 17.61 -13.43
N ARG A 502 -1.89 16.98 -14.55
CA ARG A 502 -3.27 16.89 -15.02
C ARG A 502 -4.22 16.22 -14.04
N ASP A 503 -3.75 15.18 -13.34
CA ASP A 503 -4.55 14.41 -12.39
C ASP A 503 -4.64 15.07 -11.00
N GLY A 504 -3.86 16.14 -10.78
CA GLY A 504 -3.77 16.81 -9.48
C GLY A 504 -3.09 15.95 -8.41
N ILE A 505 -2.27 14.97 -8.80
CA ILE A 505 -1.48 14.14 -7.87
C ILE A 505 -0.59 15.05 -7.02
N GLY A 506 -0.61 14.84 -5.69
CA GLY A 506 0.05 15.70 -4.71
C GLY A 506 -0.84 16.80 -4.14
N ALA A 507 -2.02 17.06 -4.72
CA ALA A 507 -2.96 18.03 -4.14
C ALA A 507 -3.51 17.52 -2.80
N VAL A 508 -3.66 18.43 -1.84
CA VAL A 508 -4.28 18.15 -0.54
C VAL A 508 -5.67 18.76 -0.50
N ILE A 509 -6.69 17.93 -0.27
CA ILE A 509 -8.08 18.35 -0.18
C ILE A 509 -8.53 18.26 1.26
N ARG A 510 -9.04 19.38 1.81
CA ARG A 510 -9.69 19.44 3.11
C ARG A 510 -11.19 19.63 2.94
N VAL A 511 -11.97 18.76 3.55
CA VAL A 511 -13.44 18.85 3.59
C VAL A 511 -13.90 19.11 5.01
N GLU A 512 -14.65 20.20 5.23
CA GLU A 512 -15.22 20.55 6.53
C GLU A 512 -16.70 20.15 6.59
N THR A 513 -17.06 19.40 7.64
CA THR A 513 -18.42 18.95 7.96
C THR A 513 -18.88 19.51 9.31
N SER A 514 -20.04 19.10 9.81
CA SER A 514 -20.48 19.42 11.17
C SER A 514 -19.68 18.69 12.26
N LYS A 515 -19.01 17.58 11.89
CA LYS A 515 -18.19 16.76 12.81
C LYS A 515 -16.72 17.18 12.89
N GLY A 516 -16.24 18.00 11.97
CA GLY A 516 -14.83 18.39 11.87
C GLY A 516 -14.35 18.45 10.44
N SER A 517 -13.04 18.37 10.28
CA SER A 517 -12.40 18.36 8.96
C SER A 517 -11.78 17.00 8.69
N GLN A 518 -11.75 16.62 7.42
CA GLN A 518 -11.06 15.45 6.87
C GLN A 518 -10.07 15.92 5.81
N TRP A 519 -8.95 15.21 5.66
CA TRP A 519 -7.92 15.52 4.67
C TRP A 519 -7.62 14.29 3.82
N VAL A 520 -7.41 14.51 2.54
CA VAL A 520 -6.98 13.49 1.59
C VAL A 520 -5.91 14.10 0.68
N THR A 521 -4.77 13.44 0.57
CA THR A 521 -3.80 13.71 -0.48
C THR A 521 -4.17 12.90 -1.72
N VAL A 522 -4.27 13.56 -2.87
CA VAL A 522 -4.57 12.90 -4.15
C VAL A 522 -3.36 12.11 -4.60
N THR A 523 -3.50 10.81 -4.74
CA THR A 523 -2.46 9.88 -5.19
C THR A 523 -3.09 8.64 -5.83
N THR A 524 -2.39 8.03 -6.76
CA THR A 524 -2.73 6.72 -7.31
C THR A 524 -1.87 5.61 -6.71
N SER A 525 -0.77 5.96 -6.04
CA SER A 525 0.28 5.05 -5.57
C SER A 525 0.20 4.84 -4.07
N SER A 526 0.02 3.60 -3.67
CA SER A 526 -0.01 3.10 -2.28
C SER A 526 -0.31 1.61 -2.30
N SER A 527 -0.47 0.97 -1.14
CA SER A 527 -0.72 -0.46 -1.06
C SER A 527 0.50 -1.28 -1.50
N TYR A 528 0.29 -2.42 -2.11
CA TYR A 528 1.33 -3.32 -2.63
C TYR A 528 1.12 -3.53 -4.12
N LEU A 529 2.11 -3.14 -4.95
CA LEU A 529 2.13 -3.33 -6.41
C LEU A 529 0.92 -2.76 -7.18
N SER A 530 0.12 -1.91 -6.57
CA SER A 530 -1.21 -1.58 -7.07
C SER A 530 -1.45 -0.07 -7.16
N SER A 531 -2.45 0.31 -7.96
CA SER A 531 -2.86 1.69 -8.17
C SER A 531 -4.37 1.81 -7.99
N SER A 532 -4.80 2.75 -7.14
CA SER A 532 -6.21 2.98 -6.84
C SER A 532 -6.78 4.15 -7.65
N ASP A 533 -8.11 4.26 -7.66
CA ASP A 533 -8.82 5.40 -8.25
C ASP A 533 -8.25 6.73 -7.73
N VAL A 534 -7.94 7.65 -8.65
CA VAL A 534 -7.39 8.97 -8.35
C VAL A 534 -8.38 9.92 -7.69
N ARG A 535 -9.70 9.62 -7.79
CA ARG A 535 -10.75 10.45 -7.20
C ARG A 535 -10.71 10.39 -5.67
N ALA A 536 -10.61 11.56 -5.03
CA ALA A 536 -10.68 11.65 -3.58
C ALA A 536 -12.11 11.40 -3.08
N HIS A 537 -12.27 10.56 -2.04
CA HIS A 537 -13.55 10.21 -1.45
C HIS A 537 -13.65 10.66 0.00
N PHE A 538 -14.81 11.24 0.37
CA PHE A 538 -15.10 11.75 1.72
C PHE A 538 -16.47 11.28 2.17
N GLY A 539 -16.53 10.56 3.28
CA GLY A 539 -17.78 10.34 4.01
C GLY A 539 -18.20 11.61 4.74
N LEU A 540 -19.44 12.03 4.56
CA LEU A 540 -19.99 13.23 5.19
C LEU A 540 -20.83 12.93 6.44
N GLY A 541 -21.03 11.65 6.78
CA GLY A 541 -21.94 11.24 7.84
C GLY A 541 -23.36 11.74 7.56
N ALA A 542 -23.99 12.39 8.54
CA ALA A 542 -25.35 12.90 8.38
C ALA A 542 -25.46 14.23 7.61
N ASP A 543 -24.34 14.84 7.22
CA ASP A 543 -24.35 16.12 6.51
C ASP A 543 -24.62 15.93 5.01
N THR A 544 -25.65 16.56 4.47
CA THR A 544 -26.01 16.50 3.05
C THR A 544 -25.11 17.38 2.15
N ALA A 545 -24.20 18.13 2.75
CA ALA A 545 -23.27 19.01 2.06
C ALA A 545 -22.03 19.27 2.93
N ALA A 546 -20.87 19.41 2.30
CA ALA A 546 -19.68 19.94 2.92
C ALA A 546 -19.82 21.48 3.12
N LYS A 547 -19.48 22.00 4.29
CA LYS A 547 -19.47 23.44 4.55
C LYS A 547 -18.42 24.14 3.70
N THR A 548 -17.23 23.54 3.64
CA THR A 548 -16.07 24.06 2.93
C THR A 548 -15.30 22.90 2.31
N VAL A 549 -14.87 23.07 1.06
CA VAL A 549 -13.85 22.26 0.40
C VAL A 549 -12.68 23.18 0.07
N GLU A 550 -11.53 22.94 0.68
CA GLU A 550 -10.27 23.64 0.39
C GLU A 550 -9.34 22.68 -0.36
N ILE A 551 -8.82 23.13 -1.49
CA ILE A 551 -7.88 22.35 -2.32
C ILE A 551 -6.59 23.14 -2.38
N ARG A 552 -5.51 22.53 -1.93
CA ARG A 552 -4.13 23.01 -2.09
C ARG A 552 -3.51 22.25 -3.26
N TRP A 553 -3.39 22.94 -4.37
CA TRP A 553 -2.82 22.39 -5.59
C TRP A 553 -1.28 22.30 -5.50
N PRO A 554 -0.62 21.32 -6.16
CA PRO A 554 0.84 21.26 -6.25
C PRO A 554 1.50 22.55 -6.73
N SER A 555 0.83 23.29 -7.60
CA SER A 555 1.28 24.64 -8.06
C SER A 555 1.31 25.72 -6.97
N GLY A 556 0.90 25.40 -5.73
CA GLY A 556 0.77 26.34 -4.62
C GLY A 556 -0.52 27.17 -4.62
N ILE A 557 -1.42 26.99 -5.61
CA ILE A 557 -2.73 27.64 -5.63
C ILE A 557 -3.62 27.02 -4.54
N VAL A 558 -4.31 27.87 -3.78
CA VAL A 558 -5.35 27.43 -2.82
C VAL A 558 -6.71 27.85 -3.36
N GLN A 559 -7.60 26.87 -3.56
CA GLN A 559 -8.95 27.06 -4.04
C GLN A 559 -9.96 26.66 -2.97
N THR A 560 -10.98 27.47 -2.74
CA THR A 560 -12.01 27.21 -1.72
C THR A 560 -13.39 27.22 -2.34
N LEU A 561 -14.17 26.18 -2.07
CA LEU A 561 -15.58 26.06 -2.44
C LEU A 561 -16.42 26.02 -1.17
N ALA A 562 -17.58 26.67 -1.17
CA ALA A 562 -18.46 26.70 0.00
C ALA A 562 -19.80 26.02 -0.29
N ASN A 563 -20.37 25.37 0.73
CA ASN A 563 -21.67 24.71 0.66
C ASN A 563 -21.77 23.71 -0.52
N VAL A 564 -20.83 22.79 -0.61
CA VAL A 564 -20.75 21.80 -1.67
C VAL A 564 -21.69 20.64 -1.35
N ALA A 565 -22.73 20.44 -2.18
CA ALA A 565 -23.70 19.36 -2.00
C ALA A 565 -23.01 17.98 -2.11
N GLY A 566 -23.38 17.06 -1.20
CA GLY A 566 -22.96 15.67 -1.21
C GLY A 566 -23.68 14.80 -2.24
N ASP A 567 -23.48 13.51 -2.14
CA ASP A 567 -24.04 12.41 -2.95
C ASP A 567 -23.75 12.57 -4.44
N ARG A 568 -22.50 12.94 -4.76
CA ARG A 568 -22.05 13.12 -6.16
C ARG A 568 -20.54 13.10 -6.29
N TYR A 569 -20.08 12.88 -7.50
CA TYR A 569 -18.75 13.26 -7.95
C TYR A 569 -18.74 14.72 -8.43
N LEU A 570 -17.77 15.50 -7.90
CA LEU A 570 -17.53 16.90 -8.28
C LEU A 570 -16.20 16.97 -9.04
N ARG A 571 -16.25 17.38 -10.30
CA ARG A 571 -15.06 17.79 -11.04
C ARG A 571 -14.66 19.20 -10.62
N VAL A 572 -13.39 19.39 -10.27
CA VAL A 572 -12.81 20.69 -9.91
C VAL A 572 -11.59 20.95 -10.77
N ASP A 573 -11.69 21.99 -11.61
CA ASP A 573 -10.57 22.45 -12.44
C ASP A 573 -9.72 23.46 -11.66
N GLU A 574 -8.39 23.34 -11.76
CA GLU A 574 -7.44 24.27 -11.16
C GLU A 574 -7.63 25.69 -11.73
N PRO A 575 -7.68 26.74 -10.90
CA PRO A 575 -7.80 28.12 -11.40
C PRO A 575 -6.58 28.52 -12.23
N THR A 576 -6.79 29.06 -13.41
CA THR A 576 -5.72 29.57 -14.31
C THR A 576 -5.04 30.85 -13.80
N ALA A 577 -5.64 31.54 -12.83
CA ALA A 577 -5.07 32.68 -12.11
C ALA A 577 -5.32 32.55 -10.63
N ALA A 578 -4.35 32.93 -9.80
CA ALA A 578 -4.54 32.98 -8.35
C ALA A 578 -5.76 33.86 -8.02
N PRO A 579 -6.71 33.41 -7.17
CA PRO A 579 -7.80 34.25 -6.74
C PRO A 579 -7.23 35.51 -6.08
N ASN A 580 -7.77 36.70 -6.48
CA ASN A 580 -7.38 38.00 -5.92
C ASN A 580 -7.79 38.05 -4.43
N THR A 581 -7.08 37.38 -3.55
CA THR A 581 -7.22 37.53 -2.09
C THR A 581 -6.48 38.80 -1.67
N LYS A 582 -7.21 39.92 -1.57
CA LYS A 582 -6.73 41.03 -0.75
C LYS A 582 -6.56 40.50 0.69
N PRO A 583 -5.40 40.65 1.30
CA PRO A 583 -5.26 40.33 2.71
C PRO A 583 -6.22 41.21 3.50
N THR A 584 -7.19 40.61 4.16
CA THR A 584 -7.93 41.29 5.25
C THR A 584 -6.94 41.53 6.36
N ARG A 585 -6.66 42.80 6.64
CA ARG A 585 -5.82 43.31 7.75
C ARG A 585 -6.42 42.95 9.11
#